data_66ed9e858b2d939f5d4d3f3444e21e39
#
_entry.id   66ed9e858b2d939f5d4d3f3444e21e39
#
_cell.length_a   1.000
_cell.length_b   1.000
_cell.length_c   1.000
_cell.angle_alpha   90.00
_cell.angle_beta   90.00
_cell.angle_gamma   90.00
#
_symmetry.space_group_name_H-M   'P 1'
#
loop_
_entity.id
_entity.type
_entity.pdbx_description
1 polymer ?
#
loop_
_entity_poly.entity_id
_entity_poly.type
_entity_poly.pdbx_seq_one_letter_code
_entity_poly.pdbx_strand_id
1 'polypeptide(L)'
;GSTQNFWFATEHNDVLKLLNFFLKEKSNLFGDYEDAVDQENNILFHSALSPYINLGLITPELIITKTLEFHKKNKIRLNSLEGYLRQLIGWREFMRGVYQKYSEDMETRNFFKQNRKMKDSWYKGTTGLPPLDYAIKNALNHGWSHHIERLMILSNIMNLCELKPKIVYK
;
A
#
# COMPACT_ATOMS: atom_id res chain seq x y z
N GLY A 1 2.68 0.27 19.68
CA GLY A 1 2.10 -0.91 19.05
C GLY A 1 2.52 -2.18 19.75
N SER A 2 1.68 -3.19 19.71
CA SER A 2 1.97 -4.52 20.26
C SER A 2 2.76 -5.34 19.24
N THR A 3 3.77 -6.10 19.68
CA THR A 3 4.48 -7.08 18.86
C THR A 3 3.73 -8.41 18.73
N GLN A 4 2.61 -8.58 19.44
CA GLN A 4 1.86 -9.84 19.48
C GLN A 4 1.30 -10.27 18.12
N ASN A 5 1.01 -9.32 17.23
CA ASN A 5 0.50 -9.58 15.88
C ASN A 5 1.49 -9.20 14.80
N PHE A 6 2.80 -9.21 15.11
CA PHE A 6 3.84 -8.89 14.14
C PHE A 6 3.94 -10.01 13.10
N TRP A 7 3.55 -9.73 11.87
CA TRP A 7 3.47 -10.70 10.78
C TRP A 7 4.51 -10.48 9.67
N PHE A 8 5.26 -9.39 9.76
CA PHE A 8 6.26 -9.04 8.76
C PHE A 8 7.50 -9.94 8.85
N ALA A 9 8.02 -10.34 7.70
CA ALA A 9 9.30 -11.03 7.61
C ALA A 9 10.45 -10.10 8.06
N THR A 10 11.43 -10.66 8.74
CA THR A 10 12.60 -9.93 9.24
C THR A 10 13.89 -10.31 8.53
N GLU A 11 13.86 -11.38 7.74
CA GLU A 11 15.01 -11.90 7.03
C GLU A 11 14.81 -11.91 5.51
N HIS A 12 15.88 -11.68 4.77
CA HIS A 12 15.87 -11.69 3.31
C HIS A 12 15.29 -12.99 2.71
N ASN A 13 15.66 -14.14 3.26
CA ASN A 13 15.17 -15.43 2.77
C ASN A 13 13.65 -15.59 2.93
N ASP A 14 13.07 -15.06 4.00
CA ASP A 14 11.63 -15.13 4.20
C ASP A 14 10.88 -14.18 3.24
N VAL A 15 11.46 -13.01 2.95
CA VAL A 15 10.92 -12.12 1.92
C VAL A 15 10.96 -12.79 0.53
N LEU A 16 12.00 -13.55 0.21
CA LEU A 16 12.05 -14.34 -1.03
C LEU A 16 10.99 -15.43 -1.09
N LYS A 17 10.68 -16.08 0.04
CA LYS A 17 9.57 -17.05 0.13
C LYS A 17 8.22 -16.36 -0.13
N LEU A 18 7.99 -15.16 0.45
CA LEU A 18 6.79 -14.37 0.19
C LEU A 18 6.65 -13.97 -1.28
N LEU A 19 7.74 -13.52 -1.92
CA LEU A 19 7.74 -13.23 -3.36
C LEU A 19 7.40 -14.47 -4.17
N ASN A 20 8.03 -15.61 -3.88
CA ASN A 20 7.75 -16.86 -4.58
C ASN A 20 6.30 -17.34 -4.40
N PHE A 21 5.75 -17.19 -3.20
CA PHE A 21 4.33 -17.46 -2.93
C PHE A 21 3.43 -16.57 -3.76
N PHE A 22 3.66 -15.25 -3.76
CA PHE A 22 2.90 -14.32 -4.58
C PHE A 22 2.95 -14.70 -6.06
N LEU A 23 4.14 -14.99 -6.60
CA LEU A 23 4.30 -15.34 -8.01
C LEU A 23 3.52 -16.62 -8.39
N LYS A 24 3.52 -17.63 -7.52
CA LYS A 24 2.85 -18.91 -7.78
C LYS A 24 1.33 -18.81 -7.62
N GLU A 25 0.86 -18.21 -6.54
CA GLU A 25 -0.52 -18.34 -6.10
C GLU A 25 -1.40 -17.14 -6.50
N LYS A 26 -0.79 -15.96 -6.66
CA LYS A 26 -1.55 -14.71 -6.80
C LYS A 26 -1.30 -13.93 -8.08
N SER A 27 -0.08 -13.99 -8.62
CA SER A 27 0.37 -13.10 -9.68
C SER A 27 -0.50 -13.15 -10.94
N ASN A 28 -1.05 -14.33 -11.27
CA ASN A 28 -1.88 -14.48 -12.47
C ASN A 28 -3.22 -13.77 -12.42
N LEU A 29 -3.75 -13.52 -11.22
CA LEU A 29 -5.03 -12.84 -10.99
C LEU A 29 -4.84 -11.41 -10.48
N PHE A 30 -3.60 -10.96 -10.30
CA PHE A 30 -3.30 -9.63 -9.78
C PHE A 30 -4.00 -8.51 -10.58
N GLY A 31 -3.91 -8.54 -11.91
CA GLY A 31 -4.47 -7.48 -12.76
C GLY A 31 -6.00 -7.41 -12.76
N ASP A 32 -6.68 -8.52 -12.45
CA ASP A 32 -8.14 -8.53 -12.38
C ASP A 32 -8.65 -8.03 -11.01
N TYR A 33 -7.85 -8.21 -9.96
CA TYR A 33 -8.27 -7.98 -8.57
C TYR A 33 -7.37 -7.02 -7.79
N GLU A 34 -6.50 -6.25 -8.47
CA GLU A 34 -5.61 -5.31 -7.76
C GLU A 34 -6.37 -4.26 -6.94
N ASP A 35 -7.57 -3.88 -7.39
CA ASP A 35 -8.44 -2.89 -6.73
C ASP A 35 -9.55 -3.53 -5.88
N ALA A 36 -9.61 -4.84 -5.80
CA ALA A 36 -10.59 -5.52 -4.97
C ALA A 36 -10.30 -5.36 -3.48
N VAL A 37 -11.34 -5.18 -2.68
CA VAL A 37 -11.27 -5.07 -1.22
C VAL A 37 -12.17 -6.13 -0.59
N ASP A 38 -11.68 -6.79 0.45
CA ASP A 38 -12.41 -7.80 1.21
C ASP A 38 -12.23 -7.56 2.71
N GLN A 39 -13.30 -7.73 3.48
CA GLN A 39 -13.27 -7.55 4.93
C GLN A 39 -12.54 -8.68 5.66
N GLU A 40 -12.52 -9.88 5.10
CA GLU A 40 -11.90 -11.05 5.73
C GLU A 40 -10.44 -11.25 5.30
N ASN A 41 -10.05 -10.70 4.14
CA ASN A 41 -8.69 -10.85 3.59
C ASN A 41 -8.11 -9.52 3.13
N ASN A 42 -7.31 -8.91 3.98
CA ASN A 42 -6.73 -7.59 3.73
C ASN A 42 -5.70 -7.56 2.60
N ILE A 43 -5.04 -8.68 2.30
CA ILE A 43 -3.94 -8.73 1.33
C ILE A 43 -4.44 -9.16 -0.05
N LEU A 44 -5.46 -10.04 -0.11
CA LEU A 44 -5.98 -10.59 -1.35
C LEU A 44 -4.87 -11.02 -2.33
N PHE A 45 -4.86 -10.42 -3.52
CA PHE A 45 -3.90 -10.73 -4.60
C PHE A 45 -2.64 -9.84 -4.57
N HIS A 46 -2.43 -9.01 -3.53
CA HIS A 46 -1.23 -8.20 -3.40
C HIS A 46 -0.01 -9.01 -2.94
N SER A 47 1.17 -8.53 -3.33
CA SER A 47 2.45 -9.10 -2.89
C SER A 47 2.82 -8.70 -1.46
N ALA A 48 2.31 -7.57 -0.97
CA ALA A 48 2.64 -6.95 0.32
C ALA A 48 4.16 -6.77 0.55
N LEU A 49 4.94 -6.55 -0.51
CA LEU A 49 6.40 -6.45 -0.45
C LEU A 49 6.90 -5.03 -0.16
N SER A 50 6.04 -4.01 -0.17
CA SER A 50 6.44 -2.61 0.00
C SER A 50 7.21 -2.33 1.30
N PRO A 51 6.87 -2.88 2.48
CA PRO A 51 7.65 -2.67 3.69
C PRO A 51 9.10 -3.15 3.55
N TYR A 52 9.29 -4.30 2.93
CA TYR A 52 10.62 -4.90 2.75
C TYR A 52 11.48 -4.16 1.73
N ILE A 53 10.85 -3.59 0.70
CA ILE A 53 11.54 -2.74 -0.26
C ILE A 53 11.99 -1.44 0.43
N ASN A 54 11.13 -0.85 1.25
CA ASN A 54 11.44 0.39 1.96
C ASN A 54 12.55 0.21 3.01
N LEU A 55 12.67 -0.98 3.58
CA LEU A 55 13.73 -1.34 4.54
C LEU A 55 15.01 -1.90 3.87
N GLY A 56 15.01 -2.07 2.55
CA GLY A 56 16.16 -2.63 1.83
C GLY A 56 16.34 -4.14 1.96
N LEU A 57 15.37 -4.87 2.50
CA LEU A 57 15.41 -6.34 2.59
C LEU A 57 15.28 -7.03 1.22
N ILE A 58 14.68 -6.35 0.25
CA ILE A 58 14.59 -6.79 -1.14
C ILE A 58 14.61 -5.56 -2.05
N THR A 59 15.21 -5.68 -3.23
CA THR A 59 15.24 -4.57 -4.19
C THR A 59 14.15 -4.71 -5.26
N PRO A 60 13.62 -3.60 -5.81
CA PRO A 60 12.71 -3.62 -6.95
C PRO A 60 13.28 -4.39 -8.14
N GLU A 61 14.57 -4.23 -8.42
CA GLU A 61 15.26 -4.93 -9.51
C GLU A 61 15.18 -6.45 -9.36
N LEU A 62 15.45 -6.98 -8.15
CA LEU A 62 15.36 -8.41 -7.88
C LEU A 62 13.92 -8.92 -8.05
N ILE A 63 12.92 -8.17 -7.60
CA ILE A 63 11.50 -8.52 -7.75
C ILE A 63 11.14 -8.59 -9.24
N ILE A 64 11.53 -7.58 -10.02
CA ILE A 64 11.27 -7.52 -11.46
C ILE A 64 11.91 -8.70 -12.17
N THR A 65 13.19 -8.95 -11.90
CA THR A 65 13.94 -10.06 -12.49
C THR A 65 13.25 -11.40 -12.21
N LYS A 66 12.90 -11.67 -10.95
CA LYS A 66 12.19 -12.90 -10.55
C LYS A 66 10.81 -13.02 -11.18
N THR A 67 10.08 -11.91 -11.30
CA THR A 67 8.76 -11.89 -11.94
C THR A 67 8.87 -12.23 -13.44
N LEU A 68 9.83 -11.65 -14.14
CA LEU A 68 10.06 -11.93 -15.56
C LEU A 68 10.56 -13.36 -15.80
N GLU A 69 11.45 -13.86 -14.94
CA GLU A 69 11.89 -15.27 -14.99
C GLU A 69 10.72 -16.24 -14.79
N PHE A 70 9.85 -15.93 -13.82
CA PHE A 70 8.65 -16.71 -13.55
C PHE A 70 7.67 -16.66 -14.73
N HIS A 71 7.42 -15.48 -15.31
CA HIS A 71 6.56 -15.29 -16.48
C HIS A 71 7.05 -16.09 -17.69
N LYS A 72 8.36 -16.12 -17.97
CA LYS A 72 8.92 -16.90 -19.08
C LYS A 72 8.54 -18.38 -18.98
N LYS A 73 8.48 -18.93 -17.77
CA LYS A 73 8.16 -20.34 -17.51
C LYS A 73 6.67 -20.63 -17.40
N ASN A 74 5.93 -19.76 -16.70
CA ASN A 74 4.55 -20.02 -16.27
C ASN A 74 3.49 -19.16 -16.96
N LYS A 75 3.90 -18.20 -17.83
CA LYS A 75 2.99 -17.40 -18.65
C LYS A 75 1.93 -16.66 -17.85
N ILE A 76 2.34 -15.79 -16.88
CA ILE A 76 1.42 -14.86 -16.20
C ILE A 76 0.61 -14.10 -17.26
N ARG A 77 -0.67 -13.89 -17.03
CA ARG A 77 -1.54 -13.08 -17.91
C ARG A 77 -0.95 -11.68 -18.09
N LEU A 78 -1.01 -11.15 -19.31
CA LEU A 78 -0.32 -9.89 -19.65
C LEU A 78 -0.81 -8.71 -18.84
N ASN A 79 -2.13 -8.59 -18.59
CA ASN A 79 -2.70 -7.55 -17.74
C ASN A 79 -2.13 -7.58 -16.31
N SER A 80 -1.98 -8.78 -15.74
CA SER A 80 -1.42 -8.96 -14.40
C SER A 80 0.08 -8.66 -14.35
N LEU A 81 0.84 -9.10 -15.35
CA LEU A 81 2.27 -8.82 -15.44
C LEU A 81 2.53 -7.33 -15.61
N GLU A 82 1.85 -6.70 -16.55
CA GLU A 82 1.98 -5.26 -16.85
C GLU A 82 1.54 -4.43 -15.64
N GLY A 83 0.37 -4.72 -15.06
CA GLY A 83 -0.12 -4.05 -13.87
C GLY A 83 0.88 -4.13 -12.71
N TYR A 84 1.40 -5.31 -12.41
CA TYR A 84 2.37 -5.48 -11.33
C TYR A 84 3.69 -4.73 -11.57
N LEU A 85 4.24 -4.80 -12.78
CA LEU A 85 5.46 -4.08 -13.12
C LEU A 85 5.27 -2.55 -13.09
N ARG A 86 4.11 -2.05 -13.50
CA ARG A 86 3.77 -0.63 -13.40
C ARG A 86 3.72 -0.15 -11.94
N GLN A 87 3.20 -0.95 -11.01
CA GLN A 87 3.21 -0.61 -9.60
C GLN A 87 4.65 -0.54 -9.05
N LEU A 88 5.53 -1.44 -9.47
CA LEU A 88 6.92 -1.45 -9.00
C LEU A 88 7.77 -0.33 -9.56
N ILE A 89 7.66 -0.03 -10.84
CA ILE A 89 8.49 0.93 -11.56
C ILE A 89 7.81 2.30 -11.62
N GLY A 90 6.61 2.35 -12.22
CA GLY A 90 5.94 3.60 -12.56
C GLY A 90 5.60 4.44 -11.33
N TRP A 91 4.98 3.84 -10.34
CA TRP A 91 4.65 4.53 -9.09
C TRP A 91 5.89 5.03 -8.35
N ARG A 92 6.93 4.22 -8.24
CA ARG A 92 8.16 4.60 -7.55
C ARG A 92 8.91 5.74 -8.24
N GLU A 93 9.05 5.68 -9.56
CA GLU A 93 9.68 6.75 -10.33
C GLU A 93 8.85 8.03 -10.33
N PHE A 94 7.52 7.91 -10.39
CA PHE A 94 6.64 9.07 -10.24
C PHE A 94 6.84 9.74 -8.87
N MET A 95 6.80 8.98 -7.79
CA MET A 95 6.99 9.52 -6.44
C MET A 95 8.39 10.11 -6.25
N ARG A 96 9.42 9.49 -6.81
CA ARG A 96 10.78 10.03 -6.80
C ARG A 96 10.86 11.37 -7.52
N GLY A 97 10.29 11.46 -8.70
CA GLY A 97 10.26 12.69 -9.48
C GLY A 97 9.48 13.81 -8.79
N VAL A 98 8.32 13.49 -8.21
CA VAL A 98 7.51 14.45 -7.45
C VAL A 98 8.27 14.93 -6.21
N TYR A 99 8.90 14.03 -5.46
CA TYR A 99 9.70 14.40 -4.29
C TYR A 99 10.86 15.32 -4.67
N GLN A 100 11.63 14.97 -5.70
CA GLN A 100 12.76 15.80 -6.15
C GLN A 100 12.35 17.20 -6.58
N LYS A 101 11.17 17.33 -7.18
CA LYS A 101 10.72 18.60 -7.77
C LYS A 101 9.85 19.44 -6.84
N TYR A 102 9.07 18.81 -5.97
CA TYR A 102 7.99 19.45 -5.21
C TYR A 102 8.00 19.14 -3.71
N SER A 103 9.09 18.62 -3.13
CA SER A 103 9.12 18.21 -1.72
C SER A 103 8.72 19.33 -0.76
N GLU A 104 9.24 20.54 -0.97
CA GLU A 104 8.91 21.71 -0.14
C GLU A 104 7.42 22.08 -0.25
N ASP A 105 6.89 22.07 -1.47
CA ASP A 105 5.47 22.32 -1.72
C ASP A 105 4.58 21.24 -1.05
N MET A 106 4.97 19.97 -1.12
CA MET A 106 4.22 18.88 -0.48
C MET A 106 4.16 19.02 1.05
N GLU A 107 5.21 19.54 1.67
CA GLU A 107 5.24 19.74 3.12
C GLU A 107 4.44 20.97 3.57
N THR A 108 4.40 22.01 2.76
CA THR A 108 3.91 23.33 3.19
C THR A 108 2.55 23.70 2.61
N ARG A 109 2.22 23.24 1.42
CA ARG A 109 0.99 23.64 0.73
C ARG A 109 -0.27 23.03 1.36
N ASN A 110 -1.28 23.88 1.42
CA ASN A 110 -2.66 23.51 1.74
C ASN A 110 -3.58 24.12 0.66
N PHE A 111 -3.63 23.46 -0.47
CA PHE A 111 -4.32 23.95 -1.67
C PHE A 111 -5.79 24.28 -1.42
N PHE A 112 -6.51 23.41 -0.72
CA PHE A 112 -7.92 23.59 -0.39
C PHE A 112 -8.18 24.42 0.86
N LYS A 113 -7.13 24.97 1.52
CA LYS A 113 -7.22 25.76 2.76
C LYS A 113 -7.95 25.04 3.90
N GLN A 114 -7.80 23.73 3.97
CA GLN A 114 -8.41 22.86 4.97
C GLN A 114 -7.79 23.08 6.34
N ASN A 115 -8.61 23.29 7.38
CA ASN A 115 -8.13 23.66 8.71
C ASN A 115 -8.71 22.85 9.86
N ARG A 116 -9.59 21.88 9.57
CA ARG A 116 -10.21 21.06 10.63
C ARG A 116 -9.20 20.15 11.30
N LYS A 117 -9.35 19.99 12.60
CA LYS A 117 -8.54 19.08 13.41
C LYS A 117 -9.09 17.65 13.32
N MET A 118 -8.22 16.68 13.37
CA MET A 118 -8.59 15.27 13.49
C MET A 118 -9.07 15.01 14.94
N LYS A 119 -10.25 14.40 15.09
CA LYS A 119 -10.81 14.02 16.39
C LYS A 119 -10.26 12.67 16.85
N ASP A 120 -10.34 12.39 18.15
CA ASP A 120 -9.89 11.12 18.74
C ASP A 120 -10.52 9.88 18.11
N SER A 121 -11.76 10.00 17.62
CA SER A 121 -12.45 8.90 16.94
C SER A 121 -11.71 8.39 15.69
N TRP A 122 -10.95 9.25 15.01
CA TRP A 122 -10.12 8.87 13.87
C TRP A 122 -8.92 8.01 14.28
N TYR A 123 -8.33 8.30 15.42
CA TYR A 123 -7.20 7.52 15.95
C TYR A 123 -7.62 6.17 16.55
N LYS A 124 -8.92 6.00 16.85
CA LYS A 124 -9.48 4.81 17.49
C LYS A 124 -10.34 3.96 16.54
N GLY A 125 -10.66 4.47 15.33
CA GLY A 125 -11.61 3.83 14.42
C GLY A 125 -13.02 3.73 15.03
N THR A 126 -13.49 4.83 15.60
CA THR A 126 -14.82 4.95 16.23
C THR A 126 -15.56 6.19 15.73
N THR A 127 -15.47 6.44 14.43
CA THR A 127 -16.09 7.61 13.80
C THR A 127 -17.60 7.45 13.59
N GLY A 128 -18.09 6.23 13.60
CA GLY A 128 -19.47 5.88 13.29
C GLY A 128 -19.72 5.62 11.79
N LEU A 129 -18.68 5.66 10.96
CA LEU A 129 -18.70 5.29 9.55
C LEU A 129 -18.06 3.90 9.38
N PRO A 130 -18.83 2.81 9.21
CA PRO A 130 -18.27 1.46 9.23
C PRO A 130 -17.10 1.22 8.28
N PRO A 131 -17.11 1.66 7.00
CA PRO A 131 -15.96 1.46 6.10
C PRO A 131 -14.70 2.19 6.59
N LEU A 132 -14.87 3.40 7.13
CA LEU A 132 -13.76 4.21 7.64
C LEU A 132 -13.18 3.59 8.93
N ASP A 133 -14.05 3.21 9.85
CA ASP A 133 -13.65 2.59 11.12
C ASP A 133 -12.93 1.25 10.88
N TYR A 134 -13.38 0.48 9.89
CA TYR A 134 -12.72 -0.74 9.46
C TYR A 134 -11.31 -0.45 8.93
N ALA A 135 -11.16 0.47 7.99
CA ALA A 135 -9.87 0.80 7.39
C ALA A 135 -8.87 1.35 8.42
N ILE A 136 -9.34 2.16 9.37
CA ILE A 136 -8.50 2.67 10.47
C ILE A 136 -8.03 1.51 11.36
N LYS A 137 -8.94 0.65 11.82
CA LYS A 137 -8.61 -0.50 12.66
C LYS A 137 -7.67 -1.46 11.97
N ASN A 138 -7.85 -1.67 10.68
CA ASN A 138 -6.99 -2.50 9.85
C ASN A 138 -5.55 -1.97 9.83
N ALA A 139 -5.38 -0.68 9.57
CA ALA A 139 -4.08 -0.03 9.60
C ALA A 139 -3.41 -0.10 10.99
N LEU A 140 -4.18 0.09 12.06
CA LEU A 140 -3.68 0.02 13.44
C LEU A 140 -3.25 -1.39 13.86
N ASN A 141 -4.02 -2.40 13.47
CA ASN A 141 -3.79 -3.78 13.88
C ASN A 141 -2.68 -4.45 13.09
N HIS A 142 -2.57 -4.15 11.81
CA HIS A 142 -1.66 -4.84 10.89
C HIS A 142 -0.43 -4.01 10.48
N GLY A 143 -0.41 -2.70 10.76
CA GLY A 143 0.64 -1.81 10.26
C GLY A 143 0.69 -1.74 8.74
N TRP A 144 -0.37 -2.16 8.08
CA TRP A 144 -0.52 -2.25 6.63
C TRP A 144 -1.99 -1.97 6.25
N SER A 145 -2.20 -1.38 5.11
CA SER A 145 -3.53 -1.12 4.57
C SER A 145 -3.48 -1.24 3.05
N HIS A 146 -4.53 -1.79 2.48
CA HIS A 146 -4.73 -1.87 1.04
C HIS A 146 -4.69 -0.47 0.41
N HIS A 147 -4.13 -0.34 -0.81
CA HIS A 147 -4.01 0.98 -1.44
C HIS A 147 -5.38 1.64 -1.68
N ILE A 148 -6.41 0.86 -2.02
CA ILE A 148 -7.78 1.36 -2.17
C ILE A 148 -8.35 1.86 -0.84
N GLU A 149 -8.12 1.17 0.27
CA GLU A 149 -8.52 1.68 1.60
C GLU A 149 -7.84 3.01 1.91
N ARG A 150 -6.54 3.14 1.61
CA ARG A 150 -5.80 4.39 1.82
C ARG A 150 -6.29 5.52 0.94
N LEU A 151 -6.49 5.27 -0.36
CA LEU A 151 -6.86 6.29 -1.34
C LEU A 151 -8.34 6.64 -1.27
N MET A 152 -9.21 5.64 -1.39
CA MET A 152 -10.64 5.85 -1.61
C MET A 152 -11.41 6.00 -0.29
N ILE A 153 -10.96 5.38 0.79
CA ILE A 153 -11.63 5.46 2.09
C ILE A 153 -10.93 6.50 2.97
N LEU A 154 -9.69 6.23 3.42
CA LEU A 154 -9.01 7.12 4.37
C LEU A 154 -8.76 8.51 3.79
N SER A 155 -7.96 8.62 2.73
CA SER A 155 -7.59 9.91 2.17
C SER A 155 -8.78 10.71 1.64
N ASN A 156 -9.69 10.05 0.93
CA ASN A 156 -10.84 10.72 0.34
C ASN A 156 -11.78 11.28 1.41
N ILE A 157 -12.11 10.48 2.43
CA ILE A 157 -12.97 10.97 3.54
C ILE A 157 -12.25 12.04 4.36
N MET A 158 -10.95 11.91 4.62
CA MET A 158 -10.16 12.95 5.28
C MET A 158 -10.20 14.28 4.50
N ASN A 159 -10.10 14.21 3.17
CA ASN A 159 -10.21 15.38 2.30
C ASN A 159 -11.62 15.98 2.32
N LEU A 160 -12.66 15.16 2.20
CA LEU A 160 -14.06 15.62 2.29
C LEU A 160 -14.41 16.20 3.66
N CYS A 161 -13.80 15.71 4.73
CA CYS A 161 -13.93 16.27 6.07
C CYS A 161 -13.09 17.54 6.31
N GLU A 162 -12.40 18.04 5.29
CA GLU A 162 -11.56 19.25 5.35
C GLU A 162 -10.46 19.19 6.42
N LEU A 163 -9.92 17.99 6.69
CA LEU A 163 -8.85 17.83 7.66
C LEU A 163 -7.56 18.50 7.17
N LYS A 164 -6.88 19.17 8.08
CA LYS A 164 -5.62 19.88 7.77
C LYS A 164 -4.57 18.88 7.24
N PRO A 165 -4.00 19.07 6.04
CA PRO A 165 -3.08 18.10 5.41
C PRO A 165 -1.90 17.71 6.32
N LYS A 166 -1.31 18.65 7.04
CA LYS A 166 -0.19 18.39 7.97
C LYS A 166 -0.55 17.42 9.11
N ILE A 167 -1.83 17.30 9.47
CA ILE A 167 -2.30 16.34 10.50
C ILE A 167 -2.50 14.96 9.87
N VAL A 168 -3.00 14.94 8.63
CA VAL A 168 -3.21 13.69 7.87
C VAL A 168 -1.88 13.00 7.56
N TYR A 169 -0.82 13.78 7.32
CA TYR A 169 0.50 13.27 6.98
C TYR A 169 1.27 12.66 8.18
N LYS A 170 0.94 13.06 9.40
CA LYS A 170 1.57 12.56 10.64
C LYS A 170 1.01 11.21 11.06
#